data_7fdcf91ec39b6863673742c1ec415735
#
_entry.id   7fdcf91ec39b6863673742c1ec415735
#
_cell.length_a   1.000
_cell.length_b   1.000
_cell.length_c   1.000
_cell.angle_alpha   90.00
_cell.angle_beta   90.00
_cell.angle_gamma   90.00
#
_symmetry.space_group_name_H-M   'P 1'
#
loop_
_entity.id
_entity.type
_entity.pdbx_description
1 polymer ?
#
loop_
_entity_poly.entity_id
_entity_poly.type
_entity_poly.pdbx_seq_one_letter_code
_entity_poly.pdbx_strand_id
1 'polypeptide(L)'
;YNPMTRDQFEPVYSFLLEKNGRLNPFFVQLPQHLTSRNSAFHTYQGSNSITTATTGSAGAGFLLTAGHSATQTTEPQPGDMFTITDTNDSLHTKAYRITRVMNNGTYNSSIHSQPTTTQRIIYFTPNLVRAVSGSATVNFGATNIRVIQKADVQQYQLGTNNLYQFSLNLEEAQA
;
A
#
# COMPACT_ATOMS: atom_id res chain seq x y z
N TYR A 1 -10.92 14.83 11.87
CA TYR A 1 -10.59 15.91 10.92
C TYR A 1 -10.58 17.26 11.62
N ASN A 2 -9.71 18.17 11.19
CA ASN A 2 -9.77 19.56 11.62
C ASN A 2 -11.11 20.19 11.16
N PRO A 3 -11.63 21.21 11.87
CA PRO A 3 -12.82 21.91 11.42
C PRO A 3 -12.66 22.45 10.00
N MET A 4 -13.67 22.25 9.15
CA MET A 4 -13.68 22.60 7.73
C MET A 4 -14.73 23.66 7.45
N THR A 5 -14.48 24.49 6.45
CA THR A 5 -15.53 25.35 5.87
C THR A 5 -16.53 24.49 5.09
N ARG A 6 -17.68 25.06 4.76
CA ARG A 6 -18.70 24.38 3.95
C ARG A 6 -18.12 23.90 2.60
N ASP A 7 -17.38 24.75 1.91
CA ASP A 7 -16.83 24.45 0.59
C ASP A 7 -15.79 23.31 0.61
N GLN A 8 -15.15 23.09 1.77
CA GLN A 8 -14.22 21.96 1.96
C GLN A 8 -14.96 20.68 2.35
N PHE A 9 -16.02 20.80 3.15
CA PHE A 9 -16.77 19.68 3.71
C PHE A 9 -17.72 19.03 2.70
N GLU A 10 -18.55 19.84 2.00
CA GLU A 10 -19.61 19.34 1.14
C GLU A 10 -19.14 18.37 0.04
N PRO A 11 -18.00 18.60 -0.67
CA PRO A 11 -17.50 17.65 -1.67
C PRO A 11 -17.13 16.28 -1.05
N VAL A 12 -16.50 16.30 0.14
CA VAL A 12 -16.12 15.07 0.84
C VAL A 12 -17.36 14.32 1.31
N TYR A 13 -18.31 15.04 1.88
CA TYR A 13 -19.56 14.47 2.39
C TYR A 13 -20.41 13.86 1.27
N SER A 14 -20.55 14.57 0.15
CA SER A 14 -21.28 14.08 -1.03
C SER A 14 -20.64 12.82 -1.62
N PHE A 15 -19.29 12.78 -1.69
CA PHE A 15 -18.57 11.59 -2.10
C PHE A 15 -18.84 10.39 -1.16
N LEU A 16 -18.82 10.62 0.15
CA LEU A 16 -19.10 9.55 1.13
C LEU A 16 -20.54 9.04 1.04
N LEU A 17 -21.51 9.93 0.80
CA LEU A 17 -22.90 9.53 0.57
C LEU A 17 -23.06 8.67 -0.70
N GLU A 18 -22.37 9.02 -1.79
CA GLU A 18 -22.35 8.22 -3.03
C GLU A 18 -21.86 6.78 -2.79
N LYS A 19 -20.97 6.56 -1.82
CA LYS A 19 -20.46 5.22 -1.50
C LYS A 19 -21.46 4.34 -0.75
N ASN A 20 -22.57 4.90 -0.29
CA ASN A 20 -23.65 4.16 0.41
C ASN A 20 -23.12 3.29 1.57
N GLY A 21 -22.33 3.89 2.45
CA GLY A 21 -21.80 3.19 3.61
C GLY A 21 -20.83 2.05 3.21
N ARG A 22 -21.19 0.84 3.62
CA ARG A 22 -20.38 -0.38 3.36
C ARG A 22 -20.50 -0.95 1.96
N LEU A 23 -21.43 -0.45 1.15
CA LEU A 23 -21.79 -1.09 -0.12
C LEU A 23 -20.70 -0.92 -1.19
N ASN A 24 -20.18 0.28 -1.34
CA ASN A 24 -19.27 0.63 -2.41
C ASN A 24 -17.87 0.95 -1.87
N PRO A 25 -16.88 0.07 -2.12
CA PRO A 25 -15.50 0.34 -1.74
C PRO A 25 -14.90 1.47 -2.58
N PHE A 26 -13.90 2.13 -2.00
CA PHE A 26 -13.10 3.16 -2.67
C PHE A 26 -11.64 3.07 -2.24
N PHE A 27 -10.77 3.80 -2.93
CA PHE A 27 -9.35 3.82 -2.61
C PHE A 27 -8.98 5.08 -1.84
N VAL A 28 -8.12 4.91 -0.83
CA VAL A 28 -7.51 6.01 -0.10
C VAL A 28 -6.01 5.89 -0.13
N GLN A 29 -5.33 7.02 -0.12
CA GLN A 29 -3.89 7.12 0.07
C GLN A 29 -3.62 7.80 1.40
N LEU A 30 -2.70 7.24 2.18
CA LEU A 30 -2.30 7.84 3.44
C LEU A 30 -1.12 8.78 3.20
N PRO A 31 -1.22 10.08 3.56
CA PRO A 31 -0.18 11.07 3.28
C PRO A 31 1.21 10.65 3.77
N GLN A 32 1.30 9.96 4.91
CA GLN A 32 2.56 9.47 5.46
C GLN A 32 3.19 8.30 4.69
N HIS A 33 2.48 7.73 3.72
CA HIS A 33 2.93 6.59 2.89
C HIS A 33 2.96 6.92 1.40
N LEU A 34 2.96 8.20 1.02
CA LEU A 34 3.08 8.64 -0.37
C LEU A 34 4.50 8.45 -0.92
N THR A 35 5.49 8.44 -0.04
CA THR A 35 6.90 8.27 -0.40
C THR A 35 7.54 7.18 0.42
N SER A 36 8.52 6.47 -0.17
CA SER A 36 9.38 5.57 0.61
C SER A 36 10.24 6.38 1.58
N ARG A 37 10.54 5.80 2.73
CA ARG A 37 11.44 6.38 3.75
C ARG A 37 12.87 6.59 3.23
N ASN A 38 13.28 5.82 2.24
CA ASN A 38 14.56 5.99 1.54
C ASN A 38 14.34 6.87 0.30
N SER A 39 14.81 8.12 0.33
CA SER A 39 14.65 9.08 -0.76
C SER A 39 15.35 8.63 -2.05
N ALA A 40 16.50 7.96 -1.96
CA ALA A 40 17.19 7.41 -3.12
C ALA A 40 16.37 6.29 -3.78
N PHE A 41 15.76 5.41 -2.99
CA PHE A 41 14.85 4.39 -3.50
C PHE A 41 13.57 5.00 -4.09
N HIS A 42 13.01 6.02 -3.43
CA HIS A 42 11.84 6.72 -3.95
C HIS A 42 12.10 7.33 -5.34
N THR A 43 13.23 7.99 -5.53
CA THR A 43 13.64 8.53 -6.83
C THR A 43 13.87 7.42 -7.86
N TYR A 44 14.55 6.33 -7.46
CA TYR A 44 14.86 5.21 -8.34
C TYR A 44 13.58 4.53 -8.86
N GLN A 45 12.65 4.19 -7.97
CA GLN A 45 11.39 3.52 -8.35
C GLN A 45 10.46 4.39 -9.20
N GLY A 46 10.58 5.71 -9.13
CA GLY A 46 9.84 6.63 -9.99
C GLY A 46 10.18 6.50 -11.48
N SER A 47 11.35 5.93 -11.80
CA SER A 47 11.81 5.71 -13.18
C SER A 47 12.02 4.23 -13.53
N ASN A 48 11.89 3.34 -12.55
CA ASN A 48 12.17 1.91 -12.73
C ASN A 48 11.03 1.07 -12.13
N SER A 49 10.58 0.08 -12.89
CA SER A 49 9.55 -0.84 -12.42
C SER A 49 10.16 -1.92 -11.52
N ILE A 50 9.60 -2.09 -10.34
CA ILE A 50 9.92 -3.21 -9.46
C ILE A 50 8.86 -4.28 -9.67
N THR A 51 9.30 -5.52 -9.84
CA THR A 51 8.39 -6.66 -10.09
C THR A 51 8.68 -7.82 -9.15
N THR A 52 7.76 -8.74 -9.03
CA THR A 52 8.04 -10.05 -8.43
C THR A 52 8.99 -10.84 -9.33
N ALA A 53 10.03 -11.43 -8.76
CA ALA A 53 10.98 -12.26 -9.53
C ALA A 53 10.49 -13.72 -9.68
N THR A 54 9.60 -14.14 -8.78
CA THR A 54 9.01 -15.49 -8.75
C THR A 54 7.55 -15.39 -8.35
N THR A 55 6.79 -16.44 -8.59
CA THR A 55 5.42 -16.56 -8.07
C THR A 55 5.43 -16.56 -6.54
N GLY A 56 4.42 -15.93 -5.94
CA GLY A 56 4.15 -15.97 -4.50
C GLY A 56 2.87 -16.75 -4.24
N SER A 57 2.91 -17.71 -3.31
CA SER A 57 1.71 -18.44 -2.89
C SER A 57 0.91 -17.61 -1.86
N ALA A 58 -0.41 -17.76 -1.87
CA ALA A 58 -1.24 -17.24 -0.78
C ALA A 58 -0.73 -17.77 0.57
N GLY A 59 -0.69 -16.91 1.59
CA GLY A 59 -0.13 -17.22 2.90
C GLY A 59 1.38 -16.96 3.03
N ALA A 60 2.10 -16.64 1.93
CA ALA A 60 3.52 -16.31 2.00
C ALA A 60 3.73 -14.97 2.73
N GLY A 61 4.73 -14.94 3.63
CA GLY A 61 5.13 -13.73 4.37
C GLY A 61 6.34 -13.01 3.78
N PHE A 62 6.82 -13.43 2.62
CA PHE A 62 7.90 -12.80 1.87
C PHE A 62 7.73 -12.97 0.37
N LEU A 63 8.39 -12.11 -0.40
CA LEU A 63 8.51 -12.19 -1.87
C LEU A 63 9.95 -11.90 -2.29
N LEU A 64 10.40 -12.60 -3.32
CA LEU A 64 11.58 -12.21 -4.07
C LEU A 64 11.14 -11.20 -5.14
N THR A 65 11.71 -10.00 -5.09
CA THR A 65 11.43 -8.92 -6.06
C THR A 65 12.65 -8.60 -6.88
N ALA A 66 12.47 -8.08 -8.08
CA ALA A 66 13.50 -7.73 -9.04
C ALA A 66 13.31 -6.31 -9.57
N GLY A 67 14.29 -5.80 -10.31
CA GLY A 67 14.27 -4.44 -10.85
C GLY A 67 14.79 -3.40 -9.87
N HIS A 68 15.41 -3.81 -8.76
CA HIS A 68 16.05 -2.90 -7.82
C HIS A 68 17.39 -2.41 -8.35
N SER A 69 17.86 -1.27 -7.83
CA SER A 69 19.21 -0.79 -8.05
C SER A 69 20.26 -1.82 -7.59
N ALA A 70 21.35 -1.98 -8.34
CA ALA A 70 22.49 -2.76 -7.87
C ALA A 70 23.17 -2.13 -6.64
N THR A 71 22.94 -0.83 -6.40
CA THR A 71 23.38 -0.14 -5.18
C THR A 71 22.52 -0.58 -4.00
N GLN A 72 23.13 -1.32 -3.07
CA GLN A 72 22.39 -1.95 -1.96
C GLN A 72 21.75 -0.96 -0.98
N THR A 73 22.25 0.28 -0.95
CA THR A 73 21.65 1.35 -0.13
C THR A 73 20.38 1.97 -0.76
N THR A 74 20.11 1.67 -2.04
CA THR A 74 18.91 2.13 -2.77
C THR A 74 17.86 1.03 -2.73
N GLU A 75 17.24 0.85 -1.58
CA GLU A 75 16.24 -0.20 -1.34
C GLU A 75 15.11 0.31 -0.44
N PRO A 76 13.90 -0.30 -0.51
CA PRO A 76 12.82 0.05 0.41
C PRO A 76 13.21 -0.29 1.84
N GLN A 77 12.55 0.35 2.80
CA GLN A 77 12.88 0.18 4.22
C GLN A 77 11.70 -0.45 5.00
N PRO A 78 12.00 -1.12 6.13
CA PRO A 78 10.98 -1.55 7.05
C PRO A 78 10.07 -0.38 7.45
N GLY A 79 8.76 -0.60 7.37
CA GLY A 79 7.74 0.42 7.60
C GLY A 79 7.16 1.04 6.32
N ASP A 80 7.84 0.94 5.18
CA ASP A 80 7.27 1.31 3.88
C ASP A 80 6.08 0.40 3.54
N MET A 81 5.14 0.94 2.79
CA MET A 81 3.99 0.18 2.29
C MET A 81 4.10 -0.05 0.79
N PHE A 82 3.50 -1.14 0.34
CA PHE A 82 3.39 -1.45 -1.08
C PHE A 82 2.08 -2.17 -1.41
N THR A 83 1.70 -2.10 -2.66
CA THR A 83 0.64 -2.91 -3.27
C THR A 83 1.20 -3.71 -4.44
N ILE A 84 0.48 -4.74 -4.85
CA ILE A 84 0.85 -5.57 -6.00
C ILE A 84 -0.22 -5.39 -7.06
N THR A 85 0.20 -5.12 -8.29
CA THR A 85 -0.66 -5.15 -9.47
C THR A 85 -0.30 -6.37 -10.28
N ASP A 86 -1.19 -7.35 -10.29
CA ASP A 86 -1.04 -8.59 -11.04
C ASP A 86 -2.04 -8.59 -12.21
N THR A 87 -1.54 -8.71 -13.42
CA THR A 87 -2.39 -8.77 -14.62
C THR A 87 -3.24 -10.04 -14.67
N ASN A 88 -2.83 -11.10 -13.96
CA ASN A 88 -3.56 -12.36 -13.88
C ASN A 88 -4.59 -12.39 -12.73
N ASP A 89 -4.51 -11.43 -11.78
CA ASP A 89 -5.45 -11.30 -10.68
C ASP A 89 -5.69 -9.84 -10.32
N SER A 90 -6.64 -9.21 -11.00
CA SER A 90 -7.05 -7.81 -10.75
C SER A 90 -7.70 -7.59 -9.39
N LEU A 91 -8.05 -8.66 -8.67
CA LEU A 91 -8.64 -8.60 -7.33
C LEU A 91 -7.60 -8.54 -6.22
N HIS A 92 -6.30 -8.55 -6.55
CA HIS A 92 -5.24 -8.40 -5.58
C HIS A 92 -5.07 -6.91 -5.18
N THR A 93 -5.95 -6.43 -4.30
CA THR A 93 -6.01 -5.01 -3.90
C THR A 93 -5.47 -4.73 -2.49
N LYS A 94 -4.84 -5.74 -1.86
CA LYS A 94 -4.29 -5.63 -0.51
C LYS A 94 -3.05 -4.74 -0.47
N ALA A 95 -2.98 -3.89 0.56
CA ALA A 95 -1.76 -3.17 0.92
C ALA A 95 -0.96 -3.97 1.96
N TYR A 96 0.35 -3.99 1.80
CA TYR A 96 1.30 -4.71 2.65
C TYR A 96 2.30 -3.74 3.27
N ARG A 97 2.72 -4.03 4.49
CA ARG A 97 3.75 -3.25 5.17
C ARG A 97 5.03 -4.07 5.29
N ILE A 98 6.14 -3.49 4.87
CA ILE A 98 7.46 -4.10 4.93
C ILE A 98 7.90 -4.23 6.39
N THR A 99 8.35 -5.44 6.76
CA THR A 99 8.93 -5.72 8.08
C THR A 99 10.45 -5.88 8.01
N ARG A 100 10.96 -6.42 6.90
CA ARG A 100 12.39 -6.62 6.67
C ARG A 100 12.70 -6.68 5.19
N VAL A 101 13.88 -6.20 4.81
CA VAL A 101 14.45 -6.33 3.47
C VAL A 101 15.79 -7.03 3.57
N MET A 102 16.06 -7.94 2.65
CA MET A 102 17.33 -8.62 2.51
C MET A 102 17.83 -8.49 1.07
N ASN A 103 19.12 -8.28 0.91
CA ASN A 103 19.79 -8.18 -0.38
C ASN A 103 20.87 -9.25 -0.53
N ASN A 104 21.63 -9.20 -1.61
CA ASN A 104 22.71 -10.15 -1.91
C ASN A 104 23.76 -10.27 -0.79
N GLY A 105 23.99 -9.19 0.00
CA GLY A 105 24.96 -9.18 1.10
C GLY A 105 24.37 -9.51 2.48
N THR A 106 23.04 -9.51 2.63
CA THR A 106 22.38 -9.66 3.93
C THR A 106 21.38 -10.82 4.01
N TYR A 107 21.24 -11.60 2.92
CA TYR A 107 20.33 -12.75 2.89
C TYR A 107 20.78 -13.86 3.85
N ASN A 108 19.81 -14.67 4.27
CA ASN A 108 20.07 -15.85 5.09
C ASN A 108 20.12 -17.10 4.20
N SER A 109 21.31 -17.64 3.99
CA SER A 109 21.56 -18.81 3.14
C SER A 109 20.90 -20.11 3.62
N SER A 110 20.53 -20.19 4.90
CA SER A 110 19.83 -21.36 5.44
C SER A 110 18.33 -21.37 5.07
N ILE A 111 17.79 -20.23 4.60
CA ILE A 111 16.36 -20.07 4.33
C ILE A 111 16.11 -19.75 2.85
N HIS A 112 17.00 -19.01 2.23
CA HIS A 112 16.83 -18.48 0.87
C HIS A 112 18.04 -18.77 -0.01
N SER A 113 17.77 -18.95 -1.30
CA SER A 113 18.80 -18.86 -2.32
C SER A 113 19.30 -17.41 -2.42
N GLN A 114 20.57 -17.24 -2.78
CA GLN A 114 21.18 -15.92 -2.92
C GLN A 114 20.44 -15.09 -3.97
N PRO A 115 19.90 -13.92 -3.61
CA PRO A 115 19.35 -13.00 -4.59
C PRO A 115 20.47 -12.39 -5.43
N THR A 116 20.16 -11.99 -6.65
CA THR A 116 21.11 -11.21 -7.47
C THR A 116 21.29 -9.80 -6.90
N THR A 117 22.24 -9.04 -7.45
CA THR A 117 22.47 -7.65 -7.01
C THR A 117 21.26 -6.73 -7.22
N THR A 118 20.40 -7.05 -8.18
CA THR A 118 19.17 -6.30 -8.49
C THR A 118 17.90 -6.93 -7.92
N GLN A 119 18.03 -7.94 -7.08
CA GLN A 119 16.91 -8.57 -6.39
C GLN A 119 16.91 -8.25 -4.89
N ARG A 120 15.70 -8.26 -4.29
CA ARG A 120 15.50 -8.13 -2.84
C ARG A 120 14.49 -9.17 -2.37
N ILE A 121 14.75 -9.72 -1.19
CA ILE A 121 13.78 -10.54 -0.45
C ILE A 121 13.08 -9.59 0.51
N ILE A 122 11.79 -9.37 0.30
CA ILE A 122 10.98 -8.44 1.10
C ILE A 122 10.05 -9.26 1.97
N TYR A 123 10.20 -9.13 3.29
CA TYR A 123 9.26 -9.64 4.28
C TYR A 123 8.24 -8.58 4.61
N PHE A 124 7.00 -8.98 4.81
CA PHE A 124 5.88 -8.05 5.02
C PHE A 124 4.76 -8.66 5.87
N THR A 125 3.86 -7.82 6.25
CA THR A 125 2.62 -8.15 6.96
C THR A 125 1.44 -7.35 6.37
N PRO A 126 0.23 -7.94 6.33
CA PRO A 126 -0.09 -9.35 6.57
C PRO A 126 0.55 -10.25 5.51
N ASN A 127 0.44 -11.57 5.67
CA ASN A 127 0.84 -12.53 4.64
C ASN A 127 0.01 -12.33 3.36
N LEU A 128 0.51 -12.79 2.21
CA LEU A 128 -0.21 -12.71 0.95
C LEU A 128 -1.62 -13.27 1.08
N VAL A 129 -2.61 -12.46 0.81
CA VAL A 129 -4.03 -12.90 0.85
C VAL A 129 -4.40 -13.70 -0.40
N ARG A 130 -3.69 -13.50 -1.50
CA ARG A 130 -3.87 -14.16 -2.79
C ARG A 130 -2.51 -14.51 -3.37
N ALA A 131 -2.46 -15.54 -4.23
CA ALA A 131 -1.25 -15.84 -4.97
C ALA A 131 -0.92 -14.69 -5.93
N VAL A 132 0.37 -14.51 -6.23
CA VAL A 132 0.85 -13.54 -7.21
C VAL A 132 1.70 -14.24 -8.26
N SER A 133 1.58 -13.79 -9.50
CA SER A 133 2.38 -14.29 -10.60
C SER A 133 3.82 -13.75 -10.56
N GLY A 134 4.76 -14.43 -11.20
CA GLY A 134 6.07 -13.85 -11.51
C GLY A 134 5.89 -12.66 -12.45
N SER A 135 6.63 -11.61 -12.25
CA SER A 135 6.56 -10.33 -13.00
C SER A 135 5.35 -9.44 -12.69
N ALA A 136 4.59 -9.73 -11.62
CA ALA A 136 3.59 -8.78 -11.11
C ALA A 136 4.29 -7.49 -10.63
N THR A 137 3.70 -6.33 -10.90
CA THR A 137 4.28 -5.04 -10.50
C THR A 137 4.11 -4.81 -9.01
N VAL A 138 5.21 -4.44 -8.34
CA VAL A 138 5.21 -4.07 -6.92
C VAL A 138 5.30 -2.54 -6.82
N ASN A 139 4.22 -1.90 -6.36
CA ASN A 139 4.10 -0.45 -6.28
C ASN A 139 4.42 0.01 -4.86
N PHE A 140 5.51 0.75 -4.71
CA PHE A 140 5.88 1.43 -3.47
C PHE A 140 5.49 2.91 -3.57
N GLY A 141 5.21 3.56 -2.47
CA GLY A 141 4.76 4.94 -2.45
C GLY A 141 3.37 5.11 -3.07
N ALA A 142 2.66 6.15 -2.72
CA ALA A 142 1.28 6.40 -3.17
C ALA A 142 0.38 5.15 -3.11
N THR A 143 0.60 4.32 -2.08
CA THR A 143 -0.07 3.03 -1.91
C THR A 143 -1.57 3.24 -1.77
N ASN A 144 -2.32 2.66 -2.70
CA ASN A 144 -3.77 2.69 -2.69
C ASN A 144 -4.31 1.59 -1.75
N ILE A 145 -5.02 1.99 -0.71
CA ILE A 145 -5.68 1.07 0.21
C ILE A 145 -7.17 1.05 -0.15
N ARG A 146 -7.68 -0.12 -0.50
CA ARG A 146 -9.11 -0.31 -0.77
C ARG A 146 -9.86 -0.37 0.55
N VAL A 147 -10.82 0.51 0.73
CA VAL A 147 -11.56 0.66 1.99
C VAL A 147 -13.06 0.74 1.77
N ILE A 148 -13.81 0.43 2.82
CA ILE A 148 -15.23 0.72 2.95
C ILE A 148 -15.46 1.59 4.19
N GLN A 149 -16.57 2.29 4.22
CA GLN A 149 -17.03 2.97 5.44
C GLN A 149 -17.44 1.91 6.46
N LYS A 150 -17.03 2.08 7.71
CA LYS A 150 -17.42 1.15 8.80
C LYS A 150 -18.87 1.34 9.24
N ALA A 151 -19.43 2.52 9.04
CA ALA A 151 -20.81 2.85 9.38
C ALA A 151 -21.59 3.30 8.14
N ASP A 152 -22.85 2.92 8.07
CA ASP A 152 -23.75 3.31 6.97
C ASP A 152 -24.27 4.74 7.14
N VAL A 153 -24.21 5.30 8.35
CA VAL A 153 -24.61 6.66 8.66
C VAL A 153 -23.40 7.52 8.93
N GLN A 154 -23.31 8.63 8.22
CA GLN A 154 -22.28 9.65 8.43
C GLN A 154 -22.83 10.76 9.32
N GLN A 155 -22.18 10.99 10.45
CA GLN A 155 -22.54 12.06 11.38
C GLN A 155 -21.51 13.18 11.32
N TYR A 156 -21.98 14.41 11.34
CA TYR A 156 -21.14 15.58 11.44
C TYR A 156 -21.66 16.53 12.52
N GLN A 157 -20.81 17.39 13.01
CA GLN A 157 -21.17 18.45 13.94
C GLN A 157 -20.91 19.80 13.28
N LEU A 158 -21.87 20.71 13.41
CA LEU A 158 -21.72 22.10 13.02
C LEU A 158 -21.38 22.91 14.26
N GLY A 159 -20.20 23.49 14.30
CA GLY A 159 -19.77 24.36 15.37
C GLY A 159 -20.44 25.75 15.32
N THR A 160 -20.34 26.49 16.41
CA THR A 160 -20.86 27.85 16.52
C THR A 160 -20.26 28.84 15.53
N ASN A 161 -19.08 28.51 14.99
CA ASN A 161 -18.37 29.33 13.97
C ASN A 161 -18.70 28.90 12.55
N ASN A 162 -19.77 28.14 12.30
CA ASN A 162 -20.13 27.57 11.00
C ASN A 162 -19.04 26.67 10.40
N LEU A 163 -18.23 26.02 11.25
CA LEU A 163 -17.26 25.04 10.84
C LEU A 163 -17.81 23.63 11.05
N TYR A 164 -17.61 22.78 10.01
CA TYR A 164 -18.01 21.38 10.03
C TYR A 164 -16.90 20.52 10.61
N GLN A 165 -17.29 19.63 11.52
CA GLN A 165 -16.38 18.63 12.08
C GLN A 165 -17.01 17.25 11.93
N PHE A 166 -16.26 16.29 11.41
CA PHE A 166 -16.71 14.91 11.29
C PHE A 166 -15.59 13.93 11.55
N SER A 167 -15.95 12.70 11.88
CA SER A 167 -15.04 11.58 12.06
C SER A 167 -15.39 10.51 11.05
N LEU A 168 -14.39 10.05 10.30
CA LEU A 168 -14.53 9.00 9.30
C LEU A 168 -13.82 7.75 9.78
N ASN A 169 -14.58 6.68 9.97
CA ASN A 169 -14.06 5.36 10.30
C ASN A 169 -14.09 4.48 9.05
N LEU A 170 -12.92 4.05 8.62
CA LEU A 170 -12.72 3.20 7.45
C LEU A 170 -12.22 1.83 7.88
N GLU A 171 -12.60 0.82 7.12
CA GLU A 171 -12.12 -0.55 7.25
C GLU A 171 -11.55 -1.00 5.91
N GLU A 172 -10.43 -1.71 5.92
CA GLU A 172 -9.85 -2.24 4.69
C GLU A 172 -10.76 -3.32 4.12
N ALA A 173 -11.17 -3.12 2.86
CA ALA A 173 -12.00 -4.06 2.12
C ALA A 173 -11.13 -4.90 1.20
N GLN A 174 -11.24 -6.22 1.33
CA GLN A 174 -10.63 -7.15 0.38
C GLN A 174 -11.64 -7.53 -0.70
N ALA A 175 -11.13 -7.76 -1.91
CA ALA A 175 -11.95 -8.24 -3.01
C ALA A 175 -12.04 -9.77 -3.01
#